data_f1a45d099c09e1d06ff774173b5b3265
#
_entry.id   f1a45d099c09e1d06ff774173b5b3265
#
_cell.length_a   1.000
_cell.length_b   1.000
_cell.length_c   1.000
_cell.angle_alpha   90.00
_cell.angle_beta   90.00
_cell.angle_gamma   90.00
#
_symmetry.space_group_name_H-M   'P 1'
#
loop_
_entity.id
_entity.type
_entity.pdbx_description
1 polymer ?
#
loop_
_entity_poly.entity_id
_entity_poly.type
_entity_poly.pdbx_seq_one_letter_code
_entity_poly.pdbx_strand_id
1 'polypeptide(L)'
;MQTQEEMNVLVPEKLAEIERDYDVTVLWAIESGSRAWGFESPDSDFDVRFVYKHKQDFYLSLNDHRDVIELPIDDTWDVSGWDLDKALKLLYKSNPTLFEWLQSPIVYQQDSDFIDRIRPLVSQYFSEKKMLHHYLNTARTQMNKYLSGDKVKPKKYFYALRPILACRWIKNIILFHRFCLMIWSKNSSLMK
;
A
#
# COMPACT_ATOMS: atom_id res chain seq x y z
N MET A 1 -15.67 -14.59 -10.94
CA MET A 1 -14.99 -13.41 -10.37
C MET A 1 -15.00 -13.57 -8.87
N GLN A 2 -13.86 -13.46 -8.21
CA GLN A 2 -13.75 -13.65 -6.76
C GLN A 2 -14.33 -12.45 -6.02
N THR A 3 -14.96 -12.72 -4.88
CA THR A 3 -15.51 -11.69 -3.99
C THR A 3 -14.47 -11.26 -2.96
N GLN A 4 -14.68 -10.12 -2.29
CA GLN A 4 -13.80 -9.70 -1.19
C GLN A 4 -13.81 -10.71 -0.04
N GLU A 5 -14.94 -11.38 0.21
CA GLU A 5 -15.06 -12.40 1.24
C GLU A 5 -14.21 -13.64 0.93
N GLU A 6 -14.21 -14.09 -0.32
CA GLU A 6 -13.33 -15.17 -0.78
C GLU A 6 -11.85 -14.77 -0.66
N MET A 7 -11.51 -13.53 -1.02
CA MET A 7 -10.14 -13.03 -0.91
C MET A 7 -9.65 -12.94 0.53
N ASN A 8 -10.53 -12.63 1.48
CA ASN A 8 -10.16 -12.63 2.90
C ASN A 8 -9.74 -14.02 3.42
N VAL A 9 -10.09 -15.09 2.72
CA VAL A 9 -9.62 -16.47 3.00
C VAL A 9 -8.40 -16.82 2.16
N LEU A 10 -8.46 -16.58 0.85
CA LEU A 10 -7.43 -17.00 -0.10
C LEU A 10 -6.11 -16.25 0.07
N VAL A 11 -6.16 -14.94 0.40
CA VAL A 11 -4.94 -14.14 0.57
C VAL A 11 -4.09 -14.63 1.75
N PRO A 12 -4.61 -14.88 2.96
CA PRO A 12 -3.84 -15.46 4.05
C PRO A 12 -3.22 -16.83 3.71
N GLU A 13 -3.94 -17.69 2.96
CA GLU A 13 -3.39 -18.98 2.50
C GLU A 13 -2.21 -18.76 1.55
N LYS A 14 -2.34 -17.81 0.61
CA LYS A 14 -1.26 -17.44 -0.31
C LYS A 14 -0.05 -16.83 0.39
N LEU A 15 -0.29 -15.99 1.39
CA LEU A 15 0.80 -15.43 2.20
C LEU A 15 1.54 -16.52 2.98
N ALA A 16 0.84 -17.53 3.51
CA ALA A 16 1.46 -18.68 4.18
C ALA A 16 2.30 -19.55 3.22
N GLU A 17 1.92 -19.66 1.93
CA GLU A 17 2.75 -20.25 0.90
C GLU A 17 4.04 -19.44 0.70
N ILE A 18 3.92 -18.11 0.54
CA ILE A 18 5.07 -17.21 0.37
C ILE A 18 6.02 -17.31 1.56
N GLU A 19 5.52 -17.34 2.79
CA GLU A 19 6.35 -17.50 3.99
C GLU A 19 7.19 -18.77 3.96
N ARG A 20 6.60 -19.89 3.50
CA ARG A 20 7.31 -21.17 3.36
C ARG A 20 8.32 -21.18 2.22
N ASP A 21 7.91 -20.67 1.05
CA ASP A 21 8.70 -20.76 -0.19
C ASP A 21 9.92 -19.83 -0.17
N TYR A 22 9.81 -18.69 0.50
CA TYR A 22 10.86 -17.67 0.59
C TYR A 22 11.57 -17.62 1.95
N ASP A 23 11.19 -18.48 2.92
CA ASP A 23 11.71 -18.49 4.30
C ASP A 23 11.63 -17.09 4.95
N VAL A 24 10.49 -16.46 4.86
CA VAL A 24 10.21 -15.12 5.39
C VAL A 24 9.06 -15.14 6.39
N THR A 25 8.84 -14.03 7.09
CA THR A 25 7.65 -13.78 7.91
C THR A 25 6.94 -12.55 7.39
N VAL A 26 5.67 -12.66 7.05
CA VAL A 26 4.83 -11.53 6.66
C VAL A 26 4.43 -10.75 7.89
N LEU A 27 4.79 -9.47 7.92
CA LEU A 27 4.50 -8.56 9.02
C LEU A 27 3.17 -7.82 8.84
N TRP A 28 2.82 -7.59 7.58
CA TRP A 28 1.62 -6.83 7.26
C TRP A 28 1.23 -7.01 5.80
N ALA A 29 -0.05 -7.24 5.53
CA ALA A 29 -0.57 -7.41 4.18
C ALA A 29 -1.92 -6.71 4.02
N ILE A 30 -2.08 -6.03 2.88
CA ILE A 30 -3.24 -5.18 2.59
C ILE A 30 -3.69 -5.33 1.14
N GLU A 31 -4.91 -4.90 0.88
CA GLU A 31 -5.36 -4.54 -0.47
C GLU A 31 -4.88 -3.15 -0.83
N SER A 32 -4.43 -2.98 -2.07
CA SER A 32 -4.03 -1.71 -2.66
C SER A 32 -4.94 -1.35 -3.85
N GLY A 33 -4.51 -0.40 -4.68
CA GLY A 33 -5.16 -0.08 -5.95
C GLY A 33 -6.60 0.40 -5.82
N SER A 34 -7.41 0.13 -6.84
CA SER A 34 -8.75 0.67 -6.98
C SER A 34 -9.71 0.18 -5.88
N ARG A 35 -9.53 -1.04 -5.38
CA ARG A 35 -10.36 -1.62 -4.31
C ARG A 35 -10.12 -0.91 -2.98
N ALA A 36 -8.86 -0.67 -2.63
CA ALA A 36 -8.52 0.09 -1.43
C ALA A 36 -9.05 1.53 -1.47
N TRP A 37 -9.20 2.09 -2.65
CA TRP A 37 -9.67 3.46 -2.85
C TRP A 37 -11.18 3.60 -3.05
N GLY A 38 -11.93 2.47 -3.13
CA GLY A 38 -13.39 2.45 -3.20
C GLY A 38 -13.96 2.88 -4.55
N PHE A 39 -13.23 2.67 -5.67
CA PHE A 39 -13.73 2.89 -7.02
C PHE A 39 -13.36 1.74 -7.97
N GLU A 40 -13.35 0.54 -7.43
CA GLU A 40 -13.17 -0.68 -8.22
C GLU A 40 -14.29 -0.84 -9.24
N SER A 41 -13.96 -1.46 -10.37
CA SER A 41 -14.91 -1.98 -11.36
C SER A 41 -15.05 -3.51 -11.16
N PRO A 42 -16.14 -4.13 -11.66
CA PRO A 42 -16.31 -5.57 -11.52
C PRO A 42 -15.11 -6.40 -12.02
N ASP A 43 -14.40 -5.89 -13.02
CA ASP A 43 -13.20 -6.47 -13.64
C ASP A 43 -11.89 -5.98 -13.03
N SER A 44 -11.91 -5.34 -11.86
CA SER A 44 -10.68 -4.92 -11.18
C SER A 44 -10.00 -6.10 -10.52
N ASP A 45 -8.69 -6.19 -10.75
CA ASP A 45 -7.77 -7.14 -10.13
C ASP A 45 -7.68 -6.90 -8.62
N PHE A 46 -7.15 -7.88 -7.90
CA PHE A 46 -6.78 -7.72 -6.51
C PHE A 46 -5.29 -7.38 -6.41
N ASP A 47 -5.01 -6.21 -5.84
CA ASP A 47 -3.67 -5.64 -5.66
C ASP A 47 -3.15 -5.94 -4.25
N VAL A 48 -2.72 -7.18 -3.99
CA VAL A 48 -2.20 -7.57 -2.67
C VAL A 48 -0.79 -7.04 -2.49
N ARG A 49 -0.58 -6.26 -1.44
CA ARG A 49 0.73 -5.71 -1.07
C ARG A 49 1.08 -6.09 0.35
N PHE A 50 2.34 -6.49 0.58
CA PHE A 50 2.76 -6.92 1.89
C PHE A 50 4.18 -6.45 2.25
N VAL A 51 4.45 -6.39 3.56
CA VAL A 51 5.78 -6.17 4.12
C VAL A 51 6.20 -7.45 4.83
N TYR A 52 7.40 -7.92 4.55
CA TYR A 52 7.96 -9.13 5.13
C TYR A 52 9.34 -8.91 5.72
N LYS A 53 9.77 -9.82 6.57
CA LYS A 53 11.15 -9.88 7.09
C LYS A 53 11.74 -11.25 6.87
N HIS A 54 13.05 -11.28 6.64
CA HIS A 54 13.86 -12.49 6.72
C HIS A 54 14.31 -12.78 8.16
N LYS A 55 14.98 -13.91 8.37
CA LYS A 55 15.73 -14.21 9.58
C LYS A 55 16.92 -13.25 9.72
N GLN A 56 17.40 -13.07 10.94
CA GLN A 56 18.47 -12.10 11.24
C GLN A 56 19.75 -12.33 10.44
N ASP A 57 20.13 -13.60 10.24
CA ASP A 57 21.35 -13.97 9.52
C ASP A 57 21.35 -13.49 8.05
N PHE A 58 20.18 -13.38 7.44
CA PHE A 58 20.03 -12.82 6.10
C PHE A 58 20.54 -11.37 6.03
N TYR A 59 20.17 -10.53 6.98
CA TYR A 59 20.57 -9.11 7.03
C TYR A 59 22.03 -8.89 7.42
N LEU A 60 22.68 -9.90 8.01
CA LEU A 60 24.10 -9.87 8.36
C LEU A 60 24.99 -10.37 7.22
N SER A 61 24.43 -10.87 6.15
CA SER A 61 25.17 -11.33 4.97
C SER A 61 25.72 -10.13 4.18
N LEU A 62 26.91 -10.33 3.59
CA LEU A 62 27.55 -9.35 2.71
C LEU A 62 27.09 -9.41 1.25
N ASN A 63 26.24 -10.38 0.91
CA ASN A 63 25.72 -10.52 -0.44
C ASN A 63 24.62 -9.51 -0.71
N ASP A 64 24.53 -9.05 -1.96
CA ASP A 64 23.39 -8.28 -2.43
C ASP A 64 22.13 -9.17 -2.47
N HIS A 65 21.05 -8.69 -1.91
CA HIS A 65 19.78 -9.40 -1.83
C HIS A 65 18.67 -8.65 -2.56
N ARG A 66 17.78 -9.42 -3.16
CA ARG A 66 16.55 -8.84 -3.70
C ARG A 66 15.62 -8.44 -2.54
N ASP A 67 15.19 -7.20 -2.53
CA ASP A 67 14.35 -6.60 -1.48
C ASP A 67 12.85 -6.58 -1.82
N VAL A 68 12.45 -7.37 -2.85
CA VAL A 68 11.07 -7.49 -3.33
C VAL A 68 10.77 -8.96 -3.65
N ILE A 69 9.62 -9.42 -3.20
CA ILE A 69 8.96 -10.65 -3.67
C ILE A 69 7.82 -10.22 -4.58
N GLU A 70 7.83 -10.69 -5.83
CA GLU A 70 6.79 -10.47 -6.82
C GLU A 70 6.38 -11.84 -7.38
N LEU A 71 5.11 -12.14 -7.29
CA LEU A 71 4.56 -13.33 -7.95
C LEU A 71 4.22 -13.01 -9.42
N PRO A 72 4.19 -14.02 -10.30
CA PRO A 72 3.66 -13.83 -11.64
C PRO A 72 2.23 -13.26 -11.56
N ILE A 73 1.99 -12.20 -12.33
CA ILE A 73 0.67 -11.59 -12.43
C ILE A 73 -0.23 -12.57 -13.19
N ASP A 74 -1.38 -12.86 -12.63
CA ASP A 74 -2.47 -13.56 -13.33
C ASP A 74 -3.66 -12.61 -13.56
N ASP A 75 -4.74 -13.11 -14.18
CA ASP A 75 -5.92 -12.31 -14.51
C ASP A 75 -6.71 -11.85 -13.26
N THR A 76 -6.32 -12.27 -12.07
CA THR A 76 -7.06 -12.03 -10.83
C THR A 76 -6.22 -11.33 -9.77
N TRP A 77 -4.91 -11.65 -9.70
CA TRP A 77 -4.05 -11.30 -8.59
C TRP A 77 -2.78 -10.60 -9.07
N ASP A 78 -2.47 -9.47 -8.44
CA ASP A 78 -1.15 -8.83 -8.47
C ASP A 78 -0.60 -8.81 -7.04
N VAL A 79 0.32 -9.74 -6.73
CA VAL A 79 0.87 -9.95 -5.39
C VAL A 79 2.32 -9.52 -5.35
N SER A 80 2.63 -8.51 -4.54
CA SER A 80 3.98 -7.99 -4.40
C SER A 80 4.27 -7.58 -2.96
N GLY A 81 5.46 -7.95 -2.46
CA GLY A 81 5.91 -7.63 -1.12
C GLY A 81 7.26 -6.92 -1.10
N TRP A 82 7.45 -6.10 -0.09
CA TRP A 82 8.70 -5.40 0.19
C TRP A 82 9.34 -5.94 1.46
N ASP A 83 10.66 -6.16 1.38
CA ASP A 83 11.46 -6.44 2.56
C ASP A 83 11.34 -5.30 3.59
N LEU A 84 11.42 -5.65 4.87
CA LEU A 84 11.36 -4.70 5.99
C LEU A 84 12.39 -3.58 5.85
N ASP A 85 13.62 -3.90 5.44
CA ASP A 85 14.68 -2.90 5.24
C ASP A 85 14.29 -1.89 4.14
N LYS A 86 13.75 -2.39 3.02
CA LYS A 86 13.20 -1.53 1.96
C LYS A 86 12.04 -0.68 2.46
N ALA A 87 11.09 -1.28 3.16
CA ALA A 87 9.92 -0.56 3.68
C ALA A 87 10.34 0.56 4.64
N LEU A 88 11.30 0.30 5.54
CA LEU A 88 11.84 1.32 6.45
C LEU A 88 12.62 2.42 5.73
N LYS A 89 13.41 2.09 4.70
CA LYS A 89 14.07 3.09 3.84
C LYS A 89 13.06 3.96 3.10
N LEU A 90 11.97 3.40 2.62
CA LEU A 90 10.89 4.12 1.97
C LEU A 90 10.12 5.02 2.95
N LEU A 91 9.89 4.55 4.16
CA LEU A 91 9.31 5.35 5.25
C LEU A 91 10.19 6.57 5.56
N TYR A 92 11.48 6.35 5.78
CA TYR A 92 12.46 7.42 6.05
C TYR A 92 12.48 8.47 4.92
N LYS A 93 12.37 8.04 3.66
CA LYS A 93 12.30 8.92 2.50
C LYS A 93 10.94 9.59 2.34
N SER A 94 9.95 9.27 3.17
CA SER A 94 8.56 9.71 3.03
C SER A 94 7.95 9.31 1.66
N ASN A 95 8.10 8.02 1.31
CA ASN A 95 7.59 7.50 0.04
C ASN A 95 6.07 7.41 0.06
N PRO A 96 5.34 8.07 -0.85
CA PRO A 96 3.88 8.10 -0.84
C PRO A 96 3.21 6.74 -0.95
N THR A 97 3.76 5.81 -1.72
CA THR A 97 3.18 4.47 -1.91
C THR A 97 3.12 3.71 -0.59
N LEU A 98 4.19 3.75 0.22
CA LEU A 98 4.17 3.11 1.53
C LEU A 98 3.12 3.76 2.45
N PHE A 99 3.01 5.09 2.44
CA PHE A 99 2.00 5.77 3.24
C PHE A 99 0.57 5.45 2.76
N GLU A 100 0.35 5.22 1.47
CA GLU A 100 -0.94 4.73 0.95
C GLU A 100 -1.22 3.30 1.44
N TRP A 101 -0.23 2.40 1.42
CA TRP A 101 -0.39 1.06 1.98
C TRP A 101 -0.79 1.11 3.45
N LEU A 102 -0.09 1.94 4.25
CA LEU A 102 -0.36 2.11 5.69
C LEU A 102 -1.77 2.67 5.99
N GLN A 103 -2.48 3.16 5.00
CA GLN A 103 -3.84 3.70 5.11
C GLN A 103 -4.91 2.81 4.47
N SER A 104 -4.52 1.67 3.91
CA SER A 104 -5.49 0.77 3.28
C SER A 104 -6.59 0.36 4.29
N PRO A 105 -7.87 0.49 3.90
CA PRO A 105 -8.98 0.06 4.76
C PRO A 105 -9.15 -1.46 4.79
N ILE A 106 -8.51 -2.19 3.85
CA ILE A 106 -8.60 -3.64 3.74
C ILE A 106 -7.27 -4.24 4.16
N VAL A 107 -7.26 -4.91 5.30
CA VAL A 107 -6.08 -5.56 5.89
C VAL A 107 -6.32 -7.06 5.90
N TYR A 108 -5.44 -7.82 5.25
CA TYR A 108 -5.49 -9.27 5.18
C TYR A 108 -4.75 -9.96 6.32
N GLN A 109 -3.60 -9.40 6.70
CA GLN A 109 -2.76 -9.91 7.79
C GLN A 109 -2.03 -8.77 8.47
N GLN A 110 -1.85 -8.84 9.79
CA GLN A 110 -1.04 -7.89 10.54
C GLN A 110 -0.38 -8.52 11.76
N ASP A 111 0.90 -8.21 11.95
CA ASP A 111 1.64 -8.44 13.17
C ASP A 111 1.46 -7.22 14.09
N SER A 112 0.95 -7.44 15.30
CA SER A 112 0.64 -6.36 16.24
C SER A 112 1.88 -5.60 16.72
N ASP A 113 2.99 -6.30 16.97
CA ASP A 113 4.26 -5.69 17.40
C ASP A 113 4.82 -4.78 16.29
N PHE A 114 4.80 -5.24 15.04
CA PHE A 114 5.20 -4.42 13.91
C PHE A 114 4.36 -3.15 13.78
N ILE A 115 3.04 -3.29 13.87
CA ILE A 115 2.11 -2.17 13.75
C ILE A 115 2.33 -1.14 14.87
N ASP A 116 2.50 -1.59 16.11
CA ASP A 116 2.71 -0.70 17.25
C ASP A 116 4.05 0.06 17.17
N ARG A 117 5.07 -0.56 16.57
CA ARG A 117 6.39 0.09 16.36
C ARG A 117 6.41 1.03 15.17
N ILE A 118 5.74 0.71 14.05
CA ILE A 118 5.79 1.55 12.85
C ILE A 118 4.89 2.79 12.96
N ARG A 119 3.79 2.70 13.71
CA ARG A 119 2.81 3.78 13.87
C ARG A 119 3.41 5.14 14.30
N PRO A 120 4.24 5.24 15.34
CA PRO A 120 4.86 6.51 15.70
C PRO A 120 5.82 7.03 14.63
N LEU A 121 6.49 6.13 13.89
CA LEU A 121 7.43 6.52 12.83
C LEU A 121 6.71 7.13 11.62
N VAL A 122 5.48 6.69 11.32
CA VAL A 122 4.66 7.28 10.23
C VAL A 122 4.51 8.78 10.42
N SER A 123 4.15 9.22 11.62
CA SER A 123 4.00 10.64 11.95
C SER A 123 5.32 11.40 11.87
N GLN A 124 6.40 10.78 12.33
CA GLN A 124 7.73 11.41 12.39
C GLN A 124 8.33 11.62 10.99
N TYR A 125 8.11 10.68 10.06
CA TYR A 125 8.75 10.71 8.73
C TYR A 125 7.83 11.23 7.62
N PHE A 126 6.61 11.62 7.93
CA PHE A 126 5.73 12.24 6.95
C PHE A 126 6.25 13.61 6.49
N SER A 127 6.37 13.80 5.18
CA SER A 127 6.76 15.07 4.58
C SER A 127 5.71 15.57 3.61
N GLU A 128 4.96 16.60 4.01
CA GLU A 128 3.95 17.26 3.16
C GLU A 128 4.52 17.66 1.80
N LYS A 129 5.70 18.28 1.79
CA LYS A 129 6.36 18.72 0.56
C LYS A 129 6.60 17.56 -0.42
N LYS A 130 7.10 16.42 0.07
CA LYS A 130 7.37 15.25 -0.77
C LYS A 130 6.07 14.63 -1.30
N MET A 131 5.04 14.54 -0.45
CA MET A 131 3.72 14.06 -0.85
C MET A 131 3.10 14.93 -1.93
N LEU A 132 3.09 16.25 -1.76
CA LEU A 132 2.57 17.19 -2.75
C LEU A 132 3.30 17.08 -4.08
N HIS A 133 4.64 17.02 -4.07
CA HIS A 133 5.43 16.83 -5.29
C HIS A 133 5.07 15.53 -6.02
N HIS A 134 4.95 14.43 -5.28
CA HIS A 134 4.58 13.14 -5.86
C HIS A 134 3.20 13.20 -6.52
N TYR A 135 2.17 13.63 -5.78
CA TYR A 135 0.80 13.66 -6.31
C TYR A 135 0.63 14.63 -7.46
N LEU A 136 1.29 15.80 -7.44
CA LEU A 136 1.26 16.73 -8.57
C LEU A 136 1.91 16.12 -9.81
N ASN A 137 3.05 15.42 -9.67
CA ASN A 137 3.69 14.76 -10.79
C ASN A 137 2.86 13.59 -11.31
N THR A 138 2.25 12.80 -10.42
CA THR A 138 1.32 11.71 -10.79
C THR A 138 0.13 12.28 -11.56
N ALA A 139 -0.51 13.34 -11.07
CA ALA A 139 -1.63 13.99 -11.77
C ALA A 139 -1.23 14.45 -13.17
N ARG A 140 -0.11 15.16 -13.30
CA ARG A 140 0.42 15.63 -14.58
C ARG A 140 0.67 14.48 -15.55
N THR A 141 1.30 13.40 -15.08
CA THR A 141 1.57 12.21 -15.88
C THR A 141 0.29 11.55 -16.37
N GLN A 142 -0.69 11.38 -15.48
CA GLN A 142 -1.99 10.79 -15.83
C GLN A 142 -2.76 11.66 -16.82
N MET A 143 -2.77 12.98 -16.62
CA MET A 143 -3.40 13.92 -17.56
C MET A 143 -2.78 13.83 -18.94
N ASN A 144 -1.45 13.94 -19.04
CA ASN A 144 -0.75 13.93 -20.31
C ASN A 144 -0.86 12.58 -21.05
N LYS A 145 -0.84 11.47 -20.30
CA LYS A 145 -0.86 10.12 -20.89
C LYS A 145 -2.26 9.69 -21.34
N TYR A 146 -3.30 10.09 -20.62
CA TYR A 146 -4.63 9.49 -20.79
C TYR A 146 -5.76 10.47 -21.10
N LEU A 147 -5.61 11.77 -20.82
CA LEU A 147 -6.68 12.76 -21.02
C LEU A 147 -6.47 13.67 -22.22
N SER A 148 -5.44 13.44 -23.03
CA SER A 148 -5.13 14.24 -24.24
C SER A 148 -5.82 13.73 -25.51
N GLY A 149 -6.56 12.64 -25.47
CA GLY A 149 -7.22 12.06 -26.63
C GLY A 149 -8.72 12.38 -26.70
N ASP A 150 -9.32 12.24 -27.89
CA ASP A 150 -10.74 12.53 -28.15
C ASP A 150 -11.70 11.57 -27.42
N LYS A 151 -11.24 10.38 -27.07
CA LYS A 151 -12.02 9.37 -26.33
C LYS A 151 -11.24 8.88 -25.12
N VAL A 152 -11.76 9.17 -23.93
CA VAL A 152 -11.14 8.80 -22.67
C VAL A 152 -12.06 7.86 -21.89
N LYS A 153 -11.52 6.72 -21.43
CA LYS A 153 -12.27 5.82 -20.55
C LYS A 153 -12.55 6.53 -19.20
N PRO A 154 -13.79 6.46 -18.66
CA PRO A 154 -14.14 7.15 -17.38
C PRO A 154 -13.17 6.87 -16.23
N LYS A 155 -12.70 5.62 -16.07
CA LYS A 155 -11.74 5.22 -15.05
C LYS A 155 -10.45 6.08 -15.08
N LYS A 156 -10.03 6.59 -16.25
CA LYS A 156 -8.81 7.42 -16.38
C LYS A 156 -8.96 8.81 -15.76
N TYR A 157 -10.18 9.35 -15.72
CA TYR A 157 -10.46 10.60 -14.99
C TYR A 157 -10.25 10.43 -13.49
N PHE A 158 -10.66 9.32 -12.89
CA PHE A 158 -10.42 9.04 -11.48
C PHE A 158 -8.92 8.97 -11.15
N TYR A 159 -8.12 8.33 -12.00
CA TYR A 159 -6.66 8.27 -11.81
C TYR A 159 -5.97 9.64 -11.91
N ALA A 160 -6.52 10.59 -12.67
CA ALA A 160 -6.00 11.95 -12.74
C ALA A 160 -6.52 12.85 -11.61
N LEU A 161 -7.79 12.69 -11.21
CA LEU A 161 -8.42 13.50 -10.18
C LEU A 161 -7.97 13.12 -8.75
N ARG A 162 -7.80 11.83 -8.47
CA ARG A 162 -7.38 11.34 -7.15
C ARG A 162 -6.13 12.05 -6.60
N PRO A 163 -5.02 12.12 -7.33
CA PRO A 163 -3.83 12.81 -6.83
C PRO A 163 -4.03 14.32 -6.65
N ILE A 164 -4.89 14.96 -7.45
CA ILE A 164 -5.23 16.38 -7.26
C ILE A 164 -6.02 16.57 -5.96
N LEU A 165 -6.99 15.70 -5.72
CA LEU A 165 -7.76 15.71 -4.47
C LEU A 165 -6.89 15.43 -3.25
N ALA A 166 -5.93 14.49 -3.38
CA ALA A 166 -4.94 14.22 -2.34
C ALA A 166 -4.08 15.46 -2.04
N CYS A 167 -3.60 16.21 -3.05
CA CYS A 167 -2.90 17.47 -2.86
C CYS A 167 -3.76 18.51 -2.12
N ARG A 168 -5.01 18.67 -2.55
CA ARG A 168 -5.93 19.61 -1.91
C ARG A 168 -6.18 19.22 -0.44
N TRP A 169 -6.34 17.94 -0.19
CA TRP A 169 -6.55 17.39 1.13
C TRP A 169 -5.35 17.62 2.05
N ILE A 170 -4.13 17.31 1.59
CA ILE A 170 -2.88 17.55 2.34
C ILE A 170 -2.74 19.05 2.69
N LYS A 171 -3.04 19.97 1.77
CA LYS A 171 -2.95 21.42 2.01
C LYS A 171 -3.98 21.95 2.99
N ASN A 172 -5.19 21.41 2.98
CA ASN A 172 -6.30 21.93 3.79
C ASN A 172 -6.39 21.30 5.18
N ILE A 173 -5.66 20.22 5.41
CA ILE A 173 -5.72 19.47 6.67
C ILE A 173 -4.33 19.50 7.33
N ILE A 174 -4.10 20.51 8.13
CA ILE A 174 -3.20 20.48 9.31
C ILE A 174 -3.53 19.27 10.21
N LEU A 175 -4.51 18.49 9.87
CA LEU A 175 -5.13 17.34 10.55
C LEU A 175 -4.68 15.97 10.07
N PHE A 176 -3.71 15.86 9.16
CA PHE A 176 -3.23 14.54 8.70
C PHE A 176 -2.72 13.69 9.88
N HIS A 177 -2.13 14.31 10.88
CA HIS A 177 -1.79 13.63 12.14
C HIS A 177 -2.99 13.07 12.89
N ARG A 178 -4.15 13.77 12.85
CA ARG A 178 -5.38 13.28 13.49
C ARG A 178 -6.11 12.23 12.67
N PHE A 179 -6.01 12.28 11.34
CA PHE A 179 -6.74 11.37 10.46
C PHE A 179 -6.09 9.98 10.39
N CYS A 180 -4.76 9.87 10.29
CA CYS A 180 -4.07 8.59 10.46
C CYS A 180 -4.42 7.94 11.80
N LEU A 181 -4.41 8.72 12.90
CA LEU A 181 -4.80 8.25 14.22
C LEU A 181 -6.29 7.88 14.29
N MET A 182 -7.17 8.56 13.55
CA MET A 182 -8.62 8.34 13.60
C MET A 182 -9.06 7.12 12.78
N ILE A 183 -8.48 6.86 11.62
CA ILE A 183 -8.73 5.62 10.85
C ILE A 183 -8.21 4.42 11.64
N TRP A 184 -7.04 4.54 12.24
CA TRP A 184 -6.44 3.49 13.05
C TRP A 184 -7.18 3.25 14.37
N SER A 185 -7.72 4.30 15.01
CA SER A 185 -8.52 4.16 16.23
C SER A 185 -9.89 3.52 15.97
N LYS A 186 -10.49 3.74 14.80
CA LYS A 186 -11.75 3.08 14.42
C LYS A 186 -11.56 1.58 14.18
N ASN A 187 -10.46 1.17 13.56
CA ASN A 187 -10.17 -0.25 13.33
C ASN A 187 -9.80 -0.99 14.63
N SER A 188 -9.20 -0.31 15.62
CA SER A 188 -8.91 -0.93 16.92
C SER A 188 -10.15 -1.09 17.83
N SER A 189 -11.23 -0.36 17.59
CA SER A 189 -12.48 -0.49 18.35
C SER A 189 -13.45 -1.54 17.78
N LEU A 190 -13.18 -2.09 16.58
CA LEU A 190 -13.93 -3.20 15.99
C LEU A 190 -13.35 -4.59 16.34
N MET A 191 -12.22 -4.62 17.07
CA MET A 191 -11.56 -5.86 17.54
C MET A 191 -11.70 -6.08 19.07
N LYS A 192 -12.76 -5.55 19.67
CA LYS A 192 -13.14 -5.91 21.05
C LYS A 192 -14.47 -6.63 21.08
#